data_dcac02ba3ba6a1b811be567e1cd43d6e
#
_entry.id   dcac02ba3ba6a1b811be567e1cd43d6e
#
_cell.length_a   1.000
_cell.length_b   1.000
_cell.length_c   1.000
_cell.angle_alpha   90.00
_cell.angle_beta   90.00
_cell.angle_gamma   90.00
#
_symmetry.space_group_name_H-M   'P 1'
#
loop_
_entity.id
_entity.type
_entity.pdbx_description
1 polymer ?
#
loop_
_entity_poly.entity_id
_entity_poly.type
_entity_poly.pdbx_seq_one_letter_code
_entity_poly.pdbx_strand_id
1 'polypeptide(L)'
;TVGPSMGKENISRGVQSTIWGFIAIIIMMALYYMVFGVISVITLSVNLLFLVALLSALQATLTLPGLAAIALTLGMAIDSSVLINERIRDEIRNGNTPQASISIGYKMAWGTILDSNITTMIAGLALFMFGSGPIKGFAVVLVLGILTSMFSAIFVSRAIVNYVYGNKRQISKLSIGE
;
A
#
# COMPACT_ATOMS: atom_id res chain seq x y z
N THR A 1 23.88 -11.17 -23.39
CA THR A 1 22.71 -10.61 -24.07
C THR A 1 21.53 -11.56 -23.91
N VAL A 2 20.57 -11.16 -23.07
CA VAL A 2 19.33 -11.94 -22.87
C VAL A 2 18.48 -11.78 -24.14
N GLY A 3 18.16 -12.91 -24.81
CA GLY A 3 17.37 -12.88 -26.04
C GLY A 3 15.95 -12.34 -25.81
N PRO A 4 15.28 -11.79 -26.87
CA PRO A 4 13.95 -11.18 -26.75
C PRO A 4 12.87 -12.12 -26.20
N SER A 5 13.01 -13.42 -26.40
CA SER A 5 12.11 -14.46 -25.87
C SER A 5 12.23 -14.64 -24.35
N MET A 6 13.45 -14.65 -23.81
CA MET A 6 13.69 -14.72 -22.36
C MET A 6 13.20 -13.49 -21.60
N GLY A 7 13.29 -12.30 -22.21
CA GLY A 7 12.75 -11.08 -21.63
C GLY A 7 11.23 -11.13 -21.48
N LYS A 8 10.51 -11.58 -22.51
CA LYS A 8 9.05 -11.73 -22.47
C LYS A 8 8.58 -12.74 -21.43
N GLU A 9 9.26 -13.89 -21.32
CA GLU A 9 8.92 -14.92 -20.35
C GLU A 9 9.14 -14.45 -18.91
N ASN A 10 10.26 -13.79 -18.64
CA ASN A 10 10.56 -13.24 -17.32
C ASN A 10 9.57 -12.14 -16.90
N ILE A 11 9.18 -11.26 -17.82
CA ILE A 11 8.15 -10.25 -17.57
C ILE A 11 6.80 -10.90 -17.28
N SER A 12 6.39 -11.89 -18.08
CA SER A 12 5.13 -12.62 -17.87
C SER A 12 5.10 -13.31 -16.51
N ARG A 13 6.17 -13.98 -16.13
CA ARG A 13 6.30 -14.62 -14.80
C ARG A 13 6.28 -13.60 -13.67
N GLY A 14 6.94 -12.45 -13.81
CA GLY A 14 6.93 -11.36 -12.84
C GLY A 14 5.54 -10.78 -12.62
N VAL A 15 4.82 -10.51 -13.71
CA VAL A 15 3.43 -10.04 -13.64
C VAL A 15 2.52 -11.08 -12.99
N GLN A 16 2.64 -12.35 -13.37
CA GLN A 16 1.87 -13.45 -12.79
C GLN A 16 2.11 -13.58 -11.28
N SER A 17 3.37 -13.51 -10.84
CA SER A 17 3.73 -13.58 -9.42
C SER A 17 3.14 -12.40 -8.63
N THR A 18 3.16 -11.20 -9.20
CA THR A 18 2.57 -10.01 -8.58
C THR A 18 1.06 -10.14 -8.44
N ILE A 19 0.36 -10.67 -9.48
CA ILE A 19 -1.08 -10.89 -9.44
C ILE A 19 -1.45 -11.93 -8.35
N TRP A 20 -0.75 -13.06 -8.30
CA TRP A 20 -1.00 -14.08 -7.28
C TRP A 20 -0.72 -13.57 -5.87
N GLY A 21 0.37 -12.80 -5.68
CA GLY A 21 0.66 -12.13 -4.41
C GLY A 21 -0.46 -11.17 -4.01
N PHE A 22 -0.96 -10.38 -4.96
CA PHE A 22 -2.06 -9.45 -4.72
C PHE A 22 -3.36 -10.16 -4.32
N ILE A 23 -3.70 -11.25 -5.00
CA ILE A 23 -4.89 -12.09 -4.68
C ILE A 23 -4.75 -12.67 -3.26
N ALA A 24 -3.58 -13.22 -2.91
CA ALA A 24 -3.33 -13.75 -1.57
C ALA A 24 -3.51 -12.68 -0.48
N ILE A 25 -3.01 -11.48 -0.72
CA ILE A 25 -3.17 -10.31 0.17
C ILE A 25 -4.66 -9.95 0.34
N ILE A 26 -5.42 -9.88 -0.77
CA ILE A 26 -6.86 -9.57 -0.73
C ILE A 26 -7.60 -10.58 0.17
N ILE A 27 -7.35 -11.87 -0.04
CA ILE A 27 -8.01 -12.93 0.73
C ILE A 27 -7.64 -12.82 2.21
N MET A 28 -6.35 -12.67 2.53
CA MET A 28 -5.88 -12.53 3.90
C MET A 28 -6.50 -11.32 4.61
N MET A 29 -6.48 -10.15 3.96
CA MET A 29 -7.02 -8.92 4.54
C MET A 29 -8.52 -8.99 4.76
N ALA A 30 -9.28 -9.52 3.80
CA ALA A 30 -10.73 -9.66 3.90
C ALA A 30 -11.12 -10.63 5.02
N LEU A 31 -10.41 -11.75 5.16
CA LEU A 31 -10.68 -12.73 6.21
C LEU A 31 -10.29 -12.24 7.61
N TYR A 32 -9.16 -11.53 7.73
CA TYR A 32 -8.62 -11.15 9.03
C TYR A 32 -9.23 -9.86 9.58
N TYR A 33 -9.46 -8.84 8.74
CA TYR A 33 -9.96 -7.52 9.17
C TYR A 33 -11.41 -7.24 8.76
N MET A 34 -12.09 -8.19 8.15
CA MET A 34 -13.50 -8.06 7.74
C MET A 34 -13.76 -6.75 6.94
N VAL A 35 -14.61 -5.84 7.43
CA VAL A 35 -14.95 -4.59 6.72
C VAL A 35 -13.73 -3.69 6.56
N PHE A 36 -12.88 -3.56 7.58
CA PHE A 36 -11.63 -2.80 7.47
C PHE A 36 -10.65 -3.44 6.50
N GLY A 37 -10.67 -4.78 6.37
CA GLY A 37 -9.92 -5.48 5.35
C GLY A 37 -10.38 -5.14 3.93
N VAL A 38 -11.68 -5.10 3.70
CA VAL A 38 -12.24 -4.67 2.39
C VAL A 38 -11.85 -3.21 2.08
N ILE A 39 -11.93 -2.32 3.07
CA ILE A 39 -11.49 -0.93 2.90
C ILE A 39 -10.01 -0.86 2.54
N SER A 40 -9.16 -1.65 3.20
CA SER A 40 -7.73 -1.73 2.90
C SER A 40 -7.47 -2.25 1.48
N VAL A 41 -8.22 -3.24 1.02
CA VAL A 41 -8.13 -3.77 -0.35
C VAL A 41 -8.52 -2.72 -1.39
N ILE A 42 -9.60 -1.98 -1.16
CA ILE A 42 -10.01 -0.88 -2.05
C ILE A 42 -8.92 0.19 -2.09
N THR A 43 -8.40 0.58 -0.92
CA THR A 43 -7.30 1.55 -0.79
C THR A 43 -6.06 1.10 -1.56
N LEU A 44 -5.70 -0.18 -1.46
CA LEU A 44 -4.57 -0.77 -2.17
C LEU A 44 -4.79 -0.78 -3.69
N SER A 45 -6.00 -1.08 -4.13
CA SER A 45 -6.37 -1.05 -5.55
C SER A 45 -6.26 0.36 -6.12
N VAL A 46 -6.73 1.37 -5.39
CA VAL A 46 -6.58 2.79 -5.76
C VAL A 46 -5.10 3.21 -5.77
N ASN A 47 -4.31 2.75 -4.79
CA ASN A 47 -2.87 2.98 -4.77
C ASN A 47 -2.18 2.43 -6.02
N LEU A 48 -2.47 1.18 -6.40
CA LEU A 48 -1.91 0.58 -7.60
C LEU A 48 -2.31 1.36 -8.86
N LEU A 49 -3.56 1.80 -8.94
CA LEU A 49 -4.05 2.62 -10.04
C LEU A 49 -3.30 3.96 -10.13
N PHE A 50 -3.09 4.64 -9.02
CA PHE A 50 -2.30 5.87 -8.97
C PHE A 50 -0.85 5.65 -9.38
N LEU A 51 -0.23 4.57 -8.89
CA LEU A 51 1.14 4.22 -9.27
C LEU A 51 1.26 4.00 -10.78
N VAL A 52 0.38 3.18 -11.35
CA VAL A 52 0.38 2.89 -12.80
C VAL A 52 0.09 4.16 -13.61
N ALA A 53 -0.85 5.00 -13.15
CA ALA A 53 -1.15 6.27 -13.81
C ALA A 53 0.06 7.22 -13.83
N LEU A 54 0.78 7.35 -12.69
CA LEU A 54 1.98 8.17 -12.62
C LEU A 54 3.12 7.62 -13.49
N LEU A 55 3.35 6.31 -13.46
CA LEU A 55 4.36 5.67 -14.33
C LEU A 55 4.04 5.89 -15.80
N SER A 56 2.75 5.80 -16.18
CA SER A 56 2.29 6.06 -17.54
C SER A 56 2.46 7.54 -17.92
N ALA A 57 2.08 8.47 -17.05
CA ALA A 57 2.20 9.91 -17.29
C ALA A 57 3.66 10.35 -17.45
N LEU A 58 4.57 9.74 -16.71
CA LEU A 58 6.01 10.00 -16.78
C LEU A 58 6.70 9.21 -17.92
N GLN A 59 5.95 8.39 -18.65
CA GLN A 59 6.48 7.50 -19.69
C GLN A 59 7.66 6.64 -19.18
N ALA A 60 7.59 6.23 -17.91
CA ALA A 60 8.64 5.46 -17.27
C ALA A 60 8.74 4.06 -17.89
N THR A 61 9.94 3.68 -18.32
CA THR A 61 10.17 2.35 -18.87
C THR A 61 10.12 1.30 -17.75
N LEU A 62 9.18 0.37 -17.86
CA LEU A 62 9.07 -0.74 -16.91
C LEU A 62 10.19 -1.76 -17.20
N THR A 63 11.19 -1.76 -16.34
CA THR A 63 12.26 -2.76 -16.34
C THR A 63 11.87 -3.96 -15.45
N LEU A 64 12.55 -5.09 -15.60
CA LEU A 64 12.31 -6.25 -14.72
C LEU A 64 12.49 -5.92 -13.23
N PRO A 65 13.54 -5.20 -12.79
CA PRO A 65 13.60 -4.68 -11.41
C PRO A 65 12.47 -3.70 -11.07
N GLY A 66 11.95 -2.93 -12.03
CA GLY A 66 10.79 -2.06 -11.83
C GLY A 66 9.52 -2.83 -11.50
N LEU A 67 9.30 -3.99 -12.13
CA LEU A 67 8.20 -4.91 -11.75
C LEU A 67 8.37 -5.45 -10.32
N ALA A 68 9.58 -5.81 -9.93
CA ALA A 68 9.87 -6.21 -8.55
C ALA A 68 9.61 -5.07 -7.55
N ALA A 69 9.91 -3.82 -7.92
CA ALA A 69 9.57 -2.66 -7.10
C ALA A 69 8.06 -2.46 -6.93
N ILE A 70 7.23 -2.74 -7.95
CA ILE A 70 5.77 -2.72 -7.82
C ILE A 70 5.32 -3.72 -6.76
N ALA A 71 5.79 -4.96 -6.82
CA ALA A 71 5.46 -5.98 -5.84
C ALA A 71 5.91 -5.58 -4.42
N LEU A 72 7.10 -5.01 -4.28
CA LEU A 72 7.63 -4.50 -3.02
C LEU A 72 6.77 -3.36 -2.46
N THR A 73 6.42 -2.38 -3.27
CA THR A 73 5.61 -1.23 -2.83
C THR A 73 4.18 -1.61 -2.48
N LEU A 74 3.61 -2.62 -3.14
CA LEU A 74 2.33 -3.20 -2.73
C LEU A 74 2.43 -3.84 -1.34
N GLY A 75 3.50 -4.57 -1.04
CA GLY A 75 3.76 -5.10 0.30
C GLY A 75 3.85 -4.01 1.36
N MET A 76 4.58 -2.93 1.10
CA MET A 76 4.69 -1.79 2.03
C MET A 76 3.36 -1.03 2.19
N ALA A 77 2.56 -0.93 1.13
CA ALA A 77 1.25 -0.28 1.19
C ALA A 77 0.25 -1.08 2.05
N ILE A 78 0.30 -2.40 1.98
CA ILE A 78 -0.47 -3.28 2.85
C ILE A 78 -0.03 -3.14 4.30
N ASP A 79 1.27 -3.11 4.56
CA ASP A 79 1.80 -2.96 5.91
C ASP A 79 1.29 -1.67 6.58
N SER A 80 1.25 -0.58 5.83
CA SER A 80 0.64 0.68 6.30
C SER A 80 -0.84 0.50 6.67
N SER A 81 -1.62 -0.24 5.88
CA SER A 81 -3.03 -0.52 6.17
C SER A 81 -3.20 -1.43 7.38
N VAL A 82 -2.36 -2.46 7.50
CA VAL A 82 -2.32 -3.36 8.67
C VAL A 82 -2.00 -2.58 9.93
N LEU A 83 -1.00 -1.71 9.89
CA LEU A 83 -0.62 -0.88 11.04
C LEU A 83 -1.77 0.02 11.51
N ILE A 84 -2.48 0.67 10.58
CA ILE A 84 -3.66 1.47 10.91
C ILE A 84 -4.73 0.60 11.56
N ASN A 85 -5.05 -0.54 10.97
CA ASN A 85 -6.08 -1.45 11.48
C ASN A 85 -5.74 -2.00 12.88
N GLU A 86 -4.48 -2.39 13.12
CA GLU A 86 -4.04 -2.88 14.42
C GLU A 86 -4.07 -1.76 15.47
N ARG A 87 -3.68 -0.53 15.14
CA ARG A 87 -3.80 0.60 16.06
C ARG A 87 -5.26 0.90 16.43
N ILE A 88 -6.17 0.82 15.48
CA ILE A 88 -7.61 0.97 15.76
C ILE A 88 -8.09 -0.16 16.67
N ARG A 89 -7.66 -1.41 16.42
CA ARG A 89 -8.01 -2.57 17.23
C ARG A 89 -7.48 -2.45 18.67
N ASP A 90 -6.25 -2.01 18.84
CA ASP A 90 -5.65 -1.77 20.15
C ASP A 90 -6.45 -0.73 20.95
N GLU A 91 -6.87 0.37 20.30
CA GLU A 91 -7.66 1.41 20.95
C GLU A 91 -9.08 0.92 21.37
N ILE A 92 -9.68 0.00 20.60
CA ILE A 92 -10.93 -0.66 21.00
C ILE A 92 -10.70 -1.53 22.23
N ARG A 93 -9.62 -2.31 22.27
CA ARG A 93 -9.24 -3.15 23.42
C ARG A 93 -8.95 -2.33 24.67
N ASN A 94 -8.44 -1.11 24.51
CA ASN A 94 -8.22 -0.16 25.60
C ASN A 94 -9.53 0.45 26.14
N GLY A 95 -10.69 0.11 25.55
CA GLY A 95 -12.01 0.56 25.99
C GLY A 95 -12.46 1.90 25.40
N ASN A 96 -11.78 2.41 24.39
CA ASN A 96 -12.18 3.62 23.69
C ASN A 96 -13.44 3.39 22.83
N THR A 97 -14.20 4.45 22.63
CA THR A 97 -15.37 4.38 21.73
C THR A 97 -14.92 4.11 20.29
N PRO A 98 -15.74 3.45 19.46
CA PRO A 98 -15.40 3.15 18.08
C PRO A 98 -14.92 4.35 17.26
N GLN A 99 -15.56 5.50 17.41
CA GLN A 99 -15.18 6.73 16.71
C GLN A 99 -13.83 7.28 17.22
N ALA A 100 -13.60 7.26 18.53
CA ALA A 100 -12.33 7.67 19.12
C ALA A 100 -11.19 6.74 18.67
N SER A 101 -11.43 5.42 18.69
CA SER A 101 -10.46 4.40 18.27
C SER A 101 -10.01 4.61 16.81
N ILE A 102 -10.94 4.91 15.89
CA ILE A 102 -10.58 5.25 14.51
C ILE A 102 -9.68 6.48 14.48
N SER A 103 -10.08 7.58 15.12
CA SER A 103 -9.34 8.84 15.09
C SER A 103 -7.94 8.71 15.70
N ILE A 104 -7.83 8.04 16.85
CA ILE A 104 -6.57 7.84 17.56
C ILE A 104 -5.68 6.87 16.76
N GLY A 105 -6.25 5.76 16.26
CA GLY A 105 -5.52 4.76 15.49
C GLY A 105 -4.83 5.36 14.25
N TYR A 106 -5.55 6.15 13.46
CA TYR A 106 -4.96 6.87 12.33
C TYR A 106 -3.86 7.84 12.76
N LYS A 107 -4.07 8.59 13.85
CA LYS A 107 -3.09 9.55 14.35
C LYS A 107 -1.81 8.87 14.82
N MET A 108 -1.93 7.75 15.54
CA MET A 108 -0.77 7.00 16.05
C MET A 108 -0.02 6.27 14.94
N ALA A 109 -0.75 5.66 14.00
CA ALA A 109 -0.14 4.97 12.87
C ALA A 109 0.64 5.93 11.95
N TRP A 110 0.18 7.17 11.81
CA TRP A 110 0.79 8.17 10.93
C TRP A 110 2.28 8.38 11.18
N GLY A 111 2.69 8.57 12.43
CA GLY A 111 4.11 8.77 12.77
C GLY A 111 4.98 7.61 12.30
N THR A 112 4.58 6.38 12.62
CA THR A 112 5.32 5.17 12.24
C THR A 112 5.37 4.97 10.72
N ILE A 113 4.25 5.21 10.02
CA ILE A 113 4.18 5.12 8.56
C ILE A 113 5.10 6.17 7.92
N LEU A 114 5.09 7.38 8.45
CA LEU A 114 5.94 8.47 7.94
C LEU A 114 7.43 8.12 8.09
N ASP A 115 7.85 7.70 9.28
CA ASP A 115 9.24 7.40 9.59
C ASP A 115 9.79 6.27 8.70
N SER A 116 9.05 5.18 8.56
CA SER A 116 9.45 4.04 7.73
C SER A 116 9.53 4.40 6.25
N ASN A 117 8.55 5.16 5.76
CA ASN A 117 8.49 5.56 4.35
C ASN A 117 9.56 6.62 4.00
N ILE A 118 9.86 7.56 4.91
CA ILE A 118 10.96 8.53 4.71
C ILE A 118 12.29 7.80 4.59
N THR A 119 12.57 6.84 5.47
CA THR A 119 13.80 6.04 5.43
C THR A 119 13.95 5.32 4.09
N THR A 120 12.89 4.65 3.64
CA THR A 120 12.89 3.93 2.36
C THR A 120 12.96 4.90 1.17
N MET A 121 12.34 6.08 1.27
CA MET A 121 12.40 7.11 0.24
C MET A 121 13.82 7.65 0.06
N ILE A 122 14.56 7.87 1.15
CA ILE A 122 15.97 8.29 1.09
C ILE A 122 16.81 7.25 0.34
N ALA A 123 16.62 5.95 0.64
CA ALA A 123 17.28 4.87 -0.07
C ALA A 123 16.88 4.85 -1.56
N GLY A 124 15.59 5.02 -1.87
CA GLY A 124 15.10 5.11 -3.25
C GLY A 124 15.69 6.28 -4.03
N LEU A 125 15.79 7.46 -3.41
CA LEU A 125 16.40 8.63 -4.02
C LEU A 125 17.91 8.43 -4.25
N ALA A 126 18.62 7.81 -3.30
CA ALA A 126 20.03 7.46 -3.48
C ALA A 126 20.23 6.50 -4.67
N LEU A 127 19.39 5.48 -4.77
CA LEU A 127 19.40 4.56 -5.92
C LEU A 127 19.06 5.27 -7.24
N PHE A 128 18.18 6.27 -7.21
CA PHE A 128 17.86 7.07 -8.41
C PHE A 128 19.04 7.95 -8.85
N MET A 129 19.74 8.56 -7.88
CA MET A 129 20.88 9.46 -8.18
C MET A 129 22.13 8.70 -8.63
N PHE A 130 22.46 7.61 -7.95
CA PHE A 130 23.71 6.87 -8.16
C PHE A 130 23.52 5.58 -8.99
N GLY A 131 22.29 5.12 -9.17
CA GLY A 131 21.99 3.93 -9.95
C GLY A 131 22.12 4.16 -11.45
N SER A 132 22.32 3.09 -12.19
CA SER A 132 22.37 3.09 -13.65
C SER A 132 21.41 2.07 -14.25
N GLY A 133 20.94 2.33 -15.46
CA GLY A 133 20.11 1.41 -16.24
C GLY A 133 18.90 0.85 -15.46
N PRO A 134 18.79 -0.48 -15.30
CA PRO A 134 17.64 -1.12 -14.66
C PRO A 134 17.44 -0.72 -13.19
N ILE A 135 18.50 -0.36 -12.45
CA ILE A 135 18.42 0.09 -11.05
C ILE A 135 17.68 1.44 -10.96
N LYS A 136 17.91 2.33 -11.92
CA LYS A 136 17.18 3.60 -12.00
C LYS A 136 15.68 3.39 -12.18
N GLY A 137 15.29 2.43 -13.03
CA GLY A 137 13.89 2.04 -13.22
C GLY A 137 13.26 1.51 -11.92
N PHE A 138 13.97 0.67 -11.19
CA PHE A 138 13.55 0.22 -9.84
C PHE A 138 13.34 1.41 -8.89
N ALA A 139 14.30 2.33 -8.83
CA ALA A 139 14.26 3.47 -7.92
C ALA A 139 13.08 4.41 -8.22
N VAL A 140 12.78 4.68 -9.49
CA VAL A 140 11.61 5.49 -9.90
C VAL A 140 10.31 4.87 -9.39
N VAL A 141 10.12 3.57 -9.63
CA VAL A 141 8.92 2.85 -9.18
C VAL A 141 8.82 2.85 -7.66
N LEU A 142 9.94 2.65 -6.95
CA LEU A 142 9.99 2.64 -5.50
C LEU A 142 9.58 4.00 -4.92
N VAL A 143 10.17 5.10 -5.39
CA VAL A 143 9.86 6.46 -4.89
C VAL A 143 8.40 6.82 -5.17
N LEU A 144 7.93 6.61 -6.40
CA LEU A 144 6.53 6.88 -6.76
C LEU A 144 5.57 5.99 -5.97
N GLY A 145 5.90 4.71 -5.78
CA GLY A 145 5.11 3.77 -5.01
C GLY A 145 4.97 4.17 -3.55
N ILE A 146 6.04 4.69 -2.93
CA ILE A 146 5.98 5.22 -1.56
C ILE A 146 5.04 6.43 -1.50
N LEU A 147 5.18 7.39 -2.42
CA LEU A 147 4.33 8.59 -2.44
C LEU A 147 2.85 8.24 -2.61
N THR A 148 2.53 7.35 -3.55
CA THR A 148 1.15 6.92 -3.79
C THR A 148 0.60 6.09 -2.63
N SER A 149 1.41 5.24 -1.99
CA SER A 149 0.99 4.44 -0.85
C SER A 149 0.69 5.29 0.38
N MET A 150 1.54 6.27 0.70
CA MET A 150 1.29 7.21 1.79
C MET A 150 0.02 8.02 1.56
N PHE A 151 -0.17 8.54 0.34
CA PHE A 151 -1.39 9.24 -0.01
C PHE A 151 -2.62 8.36 0.15
N SER A 152 -2.59 7.15 -0.41
CA SER A 152 -3.73 6.23 -0.38
C SER A 152 -4.05 5.74 1.04
N ALA A 153 -3.04 5.35 1.81
CA ALA A 153 -3.23 4.84 3.17
C ALA A 153 -3.86 5.90 4.10
N ILE A 154 -3.58 7.17 3.90
CA ILE A 154 -4.04 8.22 4.79
C ILE A 154 -5.30 8.89 4.27
N PHE A 155 -5.27 9.40 3.04
CA PHE A 155 -6.38 10.17 2.49
C PHE A 155 -7.50 9.27 1.97
N VAL A 156 -7.18 8.28 1.13
CA VAL A 156 -8.19 7.41 0.52
C VAL A 156 -8.81 6.49 1.57
N SER A 157 -8.00 5.82 2.38
CA SER A 157 -8.47 4.93 3.45
C SER A 157 -9.37 5.69 4.43
N ARG A 158 -8.92 6.85 4.92
CA ARG A 158 -9.69 7.68 5.86
C ARG A 158 -10.99 8.20 5.25
N ALA A 159 -10.98 8.58 3.96
CA ALA A 159 -12.19 9.02 3.27
C ALA A 159 -13.23 7.90 3.19
N ILE A 160 -12.80 6.67 2.86
CA ILE A 160 -13.68 5.50 2.79
C ILE A 160 -14.21 5.15 4.20
N VAL A 161 -13.36 5.14 5.23
CA VAL A 161 -13.78 4.88 6.61
C VAL A 161 -14.79 5.92 7.07
N ASN A 162 -14.56 7.20 6.78
CA ASN A 162 -15.49 8.27 7.11
C ASN A 162 -16.82 8.13 6.33
N TYR A 163 -16.79 7.67 5.09
CA TYR A 163 -18.01 7.42 4.31
C TYR A 163 -18.82 6.25 4.89
N VAL A 164 -18.17 5.16 5.28
CA VAL A 164 -18.81 3.95 5.81
C VAL A 164 -19.32 4.15 7.24
N TYR A 165 -18.53 4.81 8.08
CA TYR A 165 -18.79 4.93 9.52
C TYR A 165 -19.17 6.34 9.98
N GLY A 166 -18.78 7.39 9.26
CA GLY A 166 -18.98 8.78 9.68
C GLY A 166 -20.45 9.23 9.72
N ASN A 167 -21.32 8.58 8.96
CA ASN A 167 -22.75 8.92 8.90
C ASN A 167 -23.59 8.15 9.94
N LYS A 168 -22.99 7.26 10.73
CA LYS A 168 -23.68 6.50 11.78
C LYS A 168 -23.55 7.22 13.10
N ARG A 169 -24.66 7.78 13.60
CA ARG A 169 -24.73 8.53 14.87
C ARG A 169 -24.29 7.73 16.11
N GLN A 170 -24.39 6.40 16.10
CA GLN A 170 -23.86 5.50 17.12
C GLN A 170 -23.36 4.22 16.45
N ILE A 171 -22.06 3.98 16.51
CA ILE A 171 -21.45 2.72 16.11
C ILE A 171 -21.35 1.88 17.37
N SER A 172 -22.13 0.81 17.47
CA SER A 172 -22.11 -0.10 18.62
C SER A 172 -20.90 -1.06 18.56
N LYS A 173 -20.45 -1.43 17.36
CA LYS A 173 -19.32 -2.34 17.15
C LYS A 173 -18.64 -2.06 15.80
N LEU A 174 -17.29 -2.09 15.79
CA LEU A 174 -16.50 -2.05 14.55
C LEU A 174 -16.27 -3.47 14.04
N SER A 175 -16.46 -3.69 12.74
CA SER A 175 -16.15 -4.96 12.11
C SER A 175 -14.68 -4.97 11.66
N ILE A 176 -13.79 -5.27 12.60
CA ILE A 176 -12.32 -5.25 12.39
C ILE A 176 -11.67 -6.60 12.74
N GLY A 177 -12.48 -7.65 12.94
CA GLY A 177 -11.99 -8.98 13.33
C GLY A 177 -11.46 -8.99 14.77
N GLU A 178 -12.31 -9.29 15.73
CA GLU A 178 -11.94 -9.57 17.13
C GLU A 178 -11.52 -11.03 17.29
#